data_2205e0f47802075de395a151f29c1aab
#
_entry.id   2205e0f47802075de395a151f29c1aab
#
_cell.length_a   1.000
_cell.length_b   1.000
_cell.length_c   1.000
_cell.angle_alpha   90.00
_cell.angle_beta   90.00
_cell.angle_gamma   90.00
#
_symmetry.space_group_name_H-M   'P 1'
#
loop_
_entity.id
_entity.type
_entity.pdbx_description
1 polymer ?
#
loop_
_entity_poly.entity_id
_entity_poly.type
_entity_poly.pdbx_seq_one_letter_code
_entity_poly.pdbx_strand_id
1 'polypeptide(L)'
;LARADYEKKLHGWQASEGIFTKKFPKRVIMLAEPLEKITAADLWSYQRHFYQRLSNEQKDQFAFEDLAGVYRDNFSARYFAVCTRYAEINGLKTLPAGIYLCADCTEESRQEILEKLLDIAKEEYHIDPNFSLQLVVISGILQWKYQLQVYTGT
;
A
#
# COMPACT_ATOMS: atom_id res chain seq x y z
N LEU A 1 -23.60 -11.20 17.01
CA LEU A 1 -22.31 -11.74 16.71
C LEU A 1 -21.31 -10.63 16.44
N ALA A 2 -20.07 -10.81 16.89
CA ALA A 2 -19.03 -9.78 16.79
C ALA A 2 -18.80 -9.34 15.34
N ARG A 3 -18.89 -10.25 14.38
CA ARG A 3 -18.71 -9.94 12.97
C ARG A 3 -19.83 -9.04 12.45
N ALA A 4 -21.06 -9.27 12.87
CA ALA A 4 -22.19 -8.43 12.43
C ALA A 4 -22.08 -7.01 12.95
N ASP A 5 -21.66 -6.83 14.20
CA ASP A 5 -21.44 -5.53 14.78
C ASP A 5 -20.29 -4.80 14.08
N TYR A 6 -19.22 -5.52 13.77
CA TYR A 6 -18.08 -5.00 13.04
C TYR A 6 -18.49 -4.56 11.62
N GLU A 7 -19.25 -5.38 10.93
CA GLU A 7 -19.74 -5.05 9.60
C GLU A 7 -20.65 -3.81 9.60
N LYS A 8 -21.44 -3.62 10.64
CA LYS A 8 -22.26 -2.41 10.78
C LYS A 8 -21.41 -1.16 10.94
N LYS A 9 -20.35 -1.23 11.73
CA LYS A 9 -19.40 -0.11 11.89
C LYS A 9 -18.72 0.22 10.57
N LEU A 10 -18.21 -0.79 9.89
CA LEU A 10 -17.58 -0.61 8.59
C LEU A 10 -18.55 -0.09 7.57
N HIS A 11 -19.80 -0.58 7.57
CA HIS A 11 -20.80 -0.14 6.63
C HIS A 11 -21.11 1.35 6.79
N GLY A 12 -21.20 1.86 8.01
CA GLY A 12 -21.34 3.27 8.26
C GLY A 12 -20.20 4.10 7.70
N TRP A 13 -18.98 3.59 7.80
CA TRP A 13 -17.81 4.26 7.22
C TRP A 13 -17.73 4.09 5.72
N GLN A 14 -18.05 2.91 5.20
CA GLN A 14 -18.05 2.63 3.77
C GLN A 14 -19.02 3.53 3.00
N ALA A 15 -20.13 3.88 3.61
CA ALA A 15 -21.11 4.75 2.98
C ALA A 15 -20.51 6.12 2.64
N SER A 16 -19.49 6.58 3.41
CA SER A 16 -18.84 7.86 3.18
C SER A 16 -17.41 7.72 2.64
N GLU A 17 -16.69 6.63 2.95
CA GLU A 17 -15.25 6.55 2.75
C GLU A 17 -14.75 5.31 2.02
N GLY A 18 -15.63 4.36 1.73
CA GLY A 18 -15.27 3.17 0.97
C GLY A 18 -14.27 2.25 1.65
N ILE A 19 -14.37 2.11 2.98
CA ILE A 19 -13.48 1.24 3.74
C ILE A 19 -13.91 -0.22 3.58
N PHE A 20 -12.95 -1.10 3.27
CA PHE A 20 -13.22 -2.53 3.11
C PHE A 20 -12.00 -3.33 3.58
N THR A 21 -12.19 -4.64 3.72
CA THR A 21 -11.10 -5.56 4.03
C THR A 21 -10.78 -6.41 2.82
N LYS A 22 -9.50 -6.77 2.66
CA LYS A 22 -9.08 -7.65 1.59
C LYS A 22 -7.97 -8.56 2.11
N LYS A 23 -8.01 -9.84 1.74
CA LYS A 23 -6.97 -10.78 2.07
C LYS A 23 -5.93 -10.80 0.97
N PHE A 24 -4.67 -10.62 1.36
CA PHE A 24 -3.54 -10.66 0.44
C PHE A 24 -2.61 -11.82 0.78
N PRO A 25 -2.03 -12.47 -0.23
CA PRO A 25 -0.94 -13.40 0.00
C PRO A 25 0.33 -12.62 0.38
N LYS A 26 1.36 -13.34 0.77
CA LYS A 26 2.68 -12.77 0.96
C LYS A 26 3.11 -12.06 -0.34
N ARG A 27 3.60 -10.83 -0.20
CA ARG A 27 4.08 -10.04 -1.34
C ARG A 27 5.51 -9.64 -1.10
N VAL A 28 6.33 -9.71 -2.14
CA VAL A 28 7.70 -9.21 -2.11
C VAL A 28 7.72 -7.89 -2.87
N ILE A 29 8.27 -6.87 -2.23
CA ILE A 29 8.36 -5.53 -2.82
C ILE A 29 9.81 -5.09 -2.91
N MET A 30 10.10 -4.26 -3.92
CA MET A 30 11.38 -3.57 -4.03
C MET A 30 11.19 -2.14 -3.56
N LEU A 31 12.05 -1.69 -2.64
CA LEU A 31 12.00 -0.35 -2.06
C LEU A 31 13.04 0.56 -2.70
N ALA A 32 12.63 1.80 -2.95
CA ALA A 32 13.54 2.86 -3.34
C ALA A 32 14.17 3.52 -2.11
N GLU A 33 15.06 4.48 -2.34
CA GLU A 33 15.64 5.26 -1.26
C GLU A 33 14.57 6.11 -0.56
N PRO A 34 14.76 6.46 0.74
CA PRO A 34 13.84 7.33 1.44
C PRO A 34 13.70 8.69 0.75
N LEU A 35 12.49 9.23 0.74
CA LEU A 35 12.16 10.48 0.06
C LEU A 35 11.63 11.50 1.06
N GLU A 36 12.05 12.75 0.88
CA GLU A 36 11.54 13.86 1.68
C GLU A 36 10.16 14.31 1.17
N LYS A 37 9.96 14.24 -0.13
CA LYS A 37 8.71 14.67 -0.77
C LYS A 37 8.25 13.66 -1.80
N ILE A 38 6.99 13.30 -1.71
CA ILE A 38 6.37 12.33 -2.62
C ILE A 38 5.28 13.06 -3.41
N THR A 39 5.36 12.99 -4.74
CA THR A 39 4.35 13.57 -5.62
C THR A 39 3.71 12.47 -6.47
N ALA A 40 2.46 12.70 -6.88
CA ALA A 40 1.75 11.75 -7.73
C ALA A 40 2.45 11.54 -9.07
N ALA A 41 2.99 12.61 -9.66
CA ALA A 41 3.70 12.54 -10.93
C ALA A 41 4.96 11.67 -10.82
N ASP A 42 5.75 11.85 -9.76
CA ASP A 42 6.94 11.05 -9.52
C ASP A 42 6.60 9.58 -9.25
N LEU A 43 5.52 9.36 -8.49
CA LEU A 43 5.07 8.02 -8.17
C LEU A 43 4.75 7.22 -9.45
N TRP A 44 4.08 7.85 -10.40
CA TRP A 44 3.74 7.21 -11.66
C TRP A 44 4.96 6.88 -12.51
N SER A 45 5.94 7.76 -12.56
CA SER A 45 7.15 7.54 -13.35
C SER A 45 8.13 6.58 -12.68
N TYR A 46 8.02 6.41 -11.37
CA TYR A 46 9.01 5.68 -10.58
C TYR A 46 9.02 4.18 -10.85
N GLN A 47 7.90 3.60 -11.26
CA GLN A 47 7.84 2.19 -11.60
C GLN A 47 8.84 1.84 -12.72
N ARG A 48 8.93 2.70 -13.73
CA ARG A 48 9.92 2.54 -14.80
C ARG A 48 11.35 2.62 -14.24
N HIS A 49 11.55 3.46 -13.24
CA HIS A 49 12.85 3.65 -12.59
C HIS A 49 13.35 2.37 -11.93
N PHE A 50 12.48 1.55 -11.36
CA PHE A 50 12.89 0.29 -10.75
C PHE A 50 13.56 -0.64 -11.76
N TYR A 51 13.04 -0.74 -12.97
CA TYR A 51 13.67 -1.55 -14.02
C TYR A 51 15.02 -0.98 -14.44
N GLN A 52 15.15 0.33 -14.49
CA GLN A 52 16.40 0.98 -14.88
C GLN A 52 17.52 0.75 -13.87
N ARG A 53 17.20 0.51 -12.62
CA ARG A 53 18.19 0.25 -11.56
C ARG A 53 18.77 -1.15 -11.63
N LEU A 54 18.11 -2.06 -12.34
CA LEU A 54 18.55 -3.44 -12.44
C LEU A 54 19.67 -3.58 -13.46
N SER A 55 20.66 -4.45 -13.18
CA SER A 55 21.64 -4.83 -14.17
C SER A 55 20.97 -5.64 -15.29
N ASN A 56 21.67 -5.81 -16.42
CA ASN A 56 21.11 -6.60 -17.53
C ASN A 56 20.82 -8.05 -17.13
N GLU A 57 21.64 -8.61 -16.25
CA GLU A 57 21.41 -9.95 -15.71
C GLU A 57 20.18 -9.98 -14.78
N GLN A 58 20.01 -8.95 -13.96
CA GLN A 58 18.90 -8.87 -13.02
C GLN A 58 17.56 -8.65 -13.74
N LYS A 59 17.54 -7.93 -14.85
CA LYS A 59 16.30 -7.64 -15.59
C LYS A 59 15.55 -8.91 -16.00
N ASP A 60 16.27 -9.98 -16.29
CA ASP A 60 15.64 -11.26 -16.62
C ASP A 60 15.07 -11.97 -15.40
N GLN A 61 15.53 -11.61 -14.20
CA GLN A 61 15.13 -12.24 -12.95
C GLN A 61 14.01 -11.52 -12.24
N PHE A 62 13.63 -10.32 -12.70
CA PHE A 62 12.63 -9.50 -12.05
C PHE A 62 11.47 -9.19 -12.97
N ALA A 63 10.28 -9.19 -12.40
CA ALA A 63 9.07 -8.66 -13.01
C ALA A 63 8.25 -7.97 -11.92
N PHE A 64 7.62 -6.86 -12.26
CA PHE A 64 6.83 -6.07 -11.34
C PHE A 64 5.38 -6.00 -11.79
N GLU A 65 4.47 -5.89 -10.82
CA GLU A 65 3.09 -5.55 -11.14
C GLU A 65 3.03 -4.12 -11.67
N ASP A 66 2.02 -3.85 -12.48
CA ASP A 66 1.81 -2.52 -13.08
C ASP A 66 1.13 -1.59 -12.07
N LEU A 67 1.72 -1.49 -10.88
CA LEU A 67 1.25 -0.67 -9.77
C LEU A 67 2.43 0.03 -9.13
N ALA A 68 2.29 1.31 -8.91
CA ALA A 68 3.27 2.08 -8.17
C ALA A 68 2.68 2.42 -6.79
N GLY A 69 3.53 2.48 -5.78
CA GLY A 69 3.06 2.73 -4.44
C GLY A 69 4.10 3.40 -3.55
N VAL A 70 3.65 3.78 -2.37
CA VAL A 70 4.47 4.33 -1.30
C VAL A 70 4.34 3.44 -0.08
N TYR A 71 5.47 3.03 0.45
CA TYR A 71 5.60 2.31 1.71
C TYR A 71 6.01 3.31 2.78
N ARG A 72 5.19 3.43 3.83
CA ARG A 72 5.50 4.31 4.97
C ARG A 72 5.61 3.50 6.23
N ASP A 73 6.68 3.76 6.98
CA ASP A 73 6.85 3.23 8.33
C ASP A 73 7.18 4.38 9.29
N ASN A 74 7.61 4.06 10.51
CA ASN A 74 7.93 5.08 11.51
C ASN A 74 9.18 5.90 11.17
N PHE A 75 9.97 5.48 10.18
CA PHE A 75 11.26 6.07 9.87
C PHE A 75 11.27 6.83 8.54
N SER A 76 10.51 6.37 7.55
CA SER A 76 10.64 6.93 6.21
C SER A 76 9.42 6.62 5.34
N ALA A 77 9.37 7.33 4.21
CA ALA A 77 8.46 7.01 3.11
C ALA A 77 9.33 6.67 1.89
N ARG A 78 9.00 5.59 1.21
CA ARG A 78 9.74 5.10 0.04
C ARG A 78 8.79 4.66 -1.04
N TYR A 79 9.14 4.92 -2.29
CA TYR A 79 8.43 4.28 -3.38
C TYR A 79 8.71 2.78 -3.38
N PHE A 80 7.75 1.99 -3.84
CA PHE A 80 7.93 0.56 -3.97
C PHE A 80 7.25 0.02 -5.22
N ALA A 81 7.72 -1.14 -5.66
CA ALA A 81 7.08 -1.93 -6.71
C ALA A 81 6.87 -3.35 -6.20
N VAL A 82 5.74 -3.95 -6.54
CA VAL A 82 5.44 -5.33 -6.16
C VAL A 82 6.10 -6.27 -7.18
N CYS A 83 6.92 -7.19 -6.69
CA CYS A 83 7.63 -8.16 -7.52
C CYS A 83 6.73 -9.36 -7.81
N THR A 84 6.46 -9.63 -9.08
CA THR A 84 5.79 -10.87 -9.50
C THR A 84 6.81 -11.98 -9.71
N ARG A 85 8.05 -11.61 -10.00
CA ARG A 85 9.21 -12.50 -10.09
C ARG A 85 10.41 -11.74 -9.53
N TYR A 86 11.27 -12.43 -8.80
CA TYR A 86 12.43 -11.78 -8.17
C TYR A 86 13.55 -12.77 -7.91
N ALA A 87 14.75 -12.22 -7.71
CA ALA A 87 15.92 -12.92 -7.19
C ALA A 87 16.30 -12.31 -5.83
N GLU A 88 16.98 -13.07 -4.99
CA GLU A 88 17.41 -12.58 -3.67
C GLU A 88 18.49 -11.52 -3.82
N ILE A 89 18.14 -10.27 -3.57
CA ILE A 89 19.06 -9.12 -3.55
C ILE A 89 18.71 -8.19 -2.40
N ASN A 90 19.59 -7.27 -2.09
CA ASN A 90 19.31 -6.21 -1.12
C ASN A 90 18.27 -5.24 -1.67
N GLY A 91 17.46 -4.66 -0.78
CA GLY A 91 16.42 -3.70 -1.16
C GLY A 91 15.04 -4.32 -1.33
N LEU A 92 14.92 -5.63 -1.10
CA LEU A 92 13.62 -6.31 -1.09
C LEU A 92 13.06 -6.39 0.32
N LYS A 93 11.74 -6.34 0.41
CA LYS A 93 11.03 -6.52 1.66
C LYS A 93 9.81 -7.40 1.43
N THR A 94 9.53 -8.27 2.39
CA THR A 94 8.35 -9.13 2.33
C THR A 94 7.22 -8.52 3.14
N LEU A 95 6.07 -8.33 2.52
CA LEU A 95 4.85 -7.93 3.20
C LEU A 95 4.13 -9.18 3.68
N PRO A 96 3.63 -9.20 4.95
CA PRO A 96 2.99 -10.39 5.48
C PRO A 96 1.70 -10.73 4.76
N ALA A 97 1.41 -12.02 4.65
CA ALA A 97 0.11 -12.50 4.21
C ALA A 97 -0.92 -12.24 5.31
N GLY A 98 -2.14 -11.94 4.94
CA GLY A 98 -3.22 -11.73 5.89
C GLY A 98 -4.25 -10.75 5.40
N ILE A 99 -5.01 -10.22 6.36
CA ILE A 99 -6.11 -9.31 6.08
C ILE A 99 -5.61 -7.87 6.23
N TYR A 100 -5.95 -7.04 5.24
CA TYR A 100 -5.62 -5.63 5.22
C TYR A 100 -6.91 -4.80 5.19
N LEU A 101 -6.94 -3.74 5.97
CA LEU A 101 -7.95 -2.70 5.84
C LEU A 101 -7.56 -1.81 4.68
N CYS A 102 -8.50 -1.60 3.77
CA CYS A 102 -8.28 -0.85 2.55
C CYS A 102 -9.29 0.28 2.43
N ALA A 103 -8.89 1.37 1.83
CA ALA A 103 -9.79 2.46 1.51
C ALA A 103 -9.25 3.26 0.35
N ASP A 104 -10.14 3.70 -0.52
CA ASP A 104 -9.77 4.62 -1.59
C ASP A 104 -9.73 6.05 -1.04
N CYS A 105 -8.78 6.83 -1.52
CA CYS A 105 -8.63 8.21 -1.11
C CYS A 105 -8.03 9.06 -2.22
N THR A 106 -8.08 10.37 -2.01
CA THR A 106 -7.34 11.34 -2.82
C THR A 106 -6.16 11.85 -2.01
N GLU A 107 -5.29 12.64 -2.64
CA GLU A 107 -4.18 13.26 -1.92
C GLU A 107 -4.68 14.12 -0.75
N GLU A 108 -5.80 14.81 -0.93
CA GLU A 108 -6.38 15.68 0.09
C GLU A 108 -6.95 14.91 1.28
N SER A 109 -7.56 13.76 1.04
CA SER A 109 -8.19 12.95 2.09
C SER A 109 -7.27 11.87 2.67
N ARG A 110 -6.10 11.68 2.09
CA ARG A 110 -5.20 10.57 2.43
C ARG A 110 -4.89 10.47 3.93
N GLN A 111 -4.49 11.58 4.54
CA GLN A 111 -4.08 11.55 5.95
C GLN A 111 -5.25 11.23 6.88
N GLU A 112 -6.40 11.83 6.63
CA GLU A 112 -7.59 11.60 7.43
C GLU A 112 -8.06 10.14 7.34
N ILE A 113 -8.08 9.59 6.13
CA ILE A 113 -8.50 8.21 5.91
C ILE A 113 -7.49 7.24 6.52
N LEU A 114 -6.18 7.51 6.37
CA LEU A 114 -5.16 6.68 7.00
C LEU A 114 -5.34 6.63 8.52
N GLU A 115 -5.57 7.75 9.15
CA GLU A 115 -5.81 7.78 10.60
C GLU A 115 -7.02 6.93 11.00
N LYS A 116 -8.08 6.97 10.22
CA LYS A 116 -9.25 6.11 10.45
C LYS A 116 -8.93 4.63 10.34
N LEU A 117 -8.16 4.25 9.31
CA LEU A 117 -7.74 2.85 9.16
C LEU A 117 -6.88 2.40 10.34
N LEU A 118 -5.97 3.23 10.80
CA LEU A 118 -5.12 2.92 11.94
C LEU A 118 -5.94 2.78 13.23
N ASP A 119 -6.93 3.63 13.43
CA ASP A 119 -7.82 3.54 14.59
C ASP A 119 -8.64 2.25 14.56
N ILE A 120 -9.15 1.86 13.41
CA ILE A 120 -9.89 0.59 13.25
C ILE A 120 -8.97 -0.59 13.56
N ALA A 121 -7.75 -0.57 13.03
CA ALA A 121 -6.79 -1.66 13.28
C ALA A 121 -6.52 -1.82 14.76
N LYS A 122 -6.36 -0.72 15.47
CA LYS A 122 -6.09 -0.73 16.90
C LYS A 122 -7.30 -1.18 17.73
N GLU A 123 -8.47 -0.61 17.45
CA GLU A 123 -9.67 -0.86 18.27
C GLU A 123 -10.34 -2.20 17.97
N GLU A 124 -10.44 -2.57 16.69
CA GLU A 124 -11.18 -3.76 16.29
C GLU A 124 -10.28 -4.99 16.13
N TYR A 125 -9.03 -4.80 15.72
CA TYR A 125 -8.10 -5.91 15.50
C TYR A 125 -7.02 -6.02 16.56
N HIS A 126 -6.93 -5.05 17.47
CA HIS A 126 -5.94 -5.01 18.55
C HIS A 126 -4.50 -5.08 18.02
N ILE A 127 -4.25 -4.43 16.91
CA ILE A 127 -2.93 -4.36 16.29
C ILE A 127 -2.53 -2.90 16.09
N ASP A 128 -1.24 -2.63 16.29
CA ASP A 128 -0.65 -1.33 16.01
C ASP A 128 0.28 -1.48 14.81
N PRO A 129 -0.22 -1.21 13.60
CA PRO A 129 0.58 -1.44 12.38
C PRO A 129 1.80 -0.54 12.37
N ASN A 130 2.94 -1.12 12.01
CA ASN A 130 4.19 -0.37 11.90
C ASN A 130 4.48 0.12 10.50
N PHE A 131 3.58 -0.15 9.56
CA PHE A 131 3.71 0.33 8.19
C PHE A 131 2.32 0.51 7.55
N SER A 132 2.28 1.29 6.49
CA SER A 132 1.10 1.42 5.64
C SER A 132 1.52 1.49 4.18
N LEU A 133 0.60 1.14 3.29
CA LEU A 133 0.81 1.17 1.86
C LEU A 133 -0.16 2.16 1.21
N GLN A 134 0.34 2.87 0.23
CA GLN A 134 -0.45 3.77 -0.61
C GLN A 134 -0.20 3.38 -2.07
N LEU A 135 -1.21 2.81 -2.72
CA LEU A 135 -1.09 2.36 -4.09
C LEU A 135 -1.83 3.32 -5.01
N VAL A 136 -1.21 3.66 -6.14
CA VAL A 136 -1.87 4.49 -7.14
C VAL A 136 -2.89 3.65 -7.88
N VAL A 137 -4.14 4.11 -7.87
CA VAL A 137 -5.22 3.53 -8.66
C VAL A 137 -5.62 4.60 -9.65
N ILE A 138 -5.42 4.33 -10.93
CA ILE A 138 -5.81 5.28 -11.96
C ILE A 138 -7.32 5.17 -12.19
N SER A 139 -8.01 6.28 -11.91
CA SER A 139 -9.41 6.37 -12.29
C SER A 139 -9.63 7.74 -12.91
N GLY A 140 -9.78 7.78 -14.23
CA GLY A 140 -10.05 9.01 -14.97
C GLY A 140 -8.80 9.82 -15.30
N ILE A 141 -8.97 10.81 -16.15
CA ILE A 141 -7.88 11.52 -16.83
C ILE A 141 -7.24 12.59 -15.95
N LEU A 142 -7.92 13.05 -14.89
CA LEU A 142 -7.50 14.25 -14.16
C LEU A 142 -7.43 14.09 -12.63
N GLN A 143 -7.70 12.90 -12.09
CA GLN A 143 -7.67 12.71 -10.65
C GLN A 143 -6.84 11.49 -10.26
N TRP A 144 -5.83 11.73 -9.47
CA TRP A 144 -5.06 10.66 -8.85
C TRP A 144 -5.87 10.11 -7.67
N LYS A 145 -6.18 8.83 -7.72
CA LYS A 145 -6.75 8.10 -6.59
C LYS A 145 -5.75 7.12 -6.07
N TYR A 146 -5.79 6.92 -4.76
CA TYR A 146 -4.95 5.98 -4.07
C TYR A 146 -5.80 4.95 -3.35
N GLN A 147 -5.26 3.76 -3.20
CA GLN A 147 -5.78 2.79 -2.26
C GLN A 147 -4.80 2.68 -1.10
N LEU A 148 -5.28 2.96 0.10
CA LEU A 148 -4.51 2.76 1.32
C LEU A 148 -4.72 1.34 1.82
N GLN A 149 -3.66 0.73 2.35
CA GLN A 149 -3.71 -0.61 2.91
C GLN A 149 -3.00 -0.62 4.26
N VAL A 150 -3.67 -1.12 5.28
CA VAL A 150 -3.14 -1.23 6.63
C VAL A 150 -3.30 -2.68 7.11
N TYR A 151 -2.20 -3.29 7.53
CA TYR A 151 -2.19 -4.70 7.95
C TYR A 151 -2.93 -4.89 9.27
N THR A 152 -3.80 -5.90 9.33
CA THR A 152 -4.59 -6.19 10.53
C THR A 152 -4.26 -7.55 11.15
N GLY A 153 -3.40 -8.32 10.53
CA GLY A 153 -3.06 -9.66 11.02
C GLY A 153 -3.59 -10.78 10.12
N THR A 154 -3.40 -11.98 10.54
CA THR A 154 -3.82 -13.18 9.80
C THR A 154 -5.25 -13.60 10.08
#